data_21a9e2b3814a6b7b6aeb6e3811a88324
#
_entry.id   21a9e2b3814a6b7b6aeb6e3811a88324
#
_cell.length_a   1.000
_cell.length_b   1.000
_cell.length_c   1.000
_cell.angle_alpha   90.00
_cell.angle_beta   90.00
_cell.angle_gamma   90.00
#
_symmetry.space_group_name_H-M   'P 1'
#
loop_
_entity.id
_entity.type
_entity.pdbx_description
1 polymer ?
#
loop_
_entity_poly.entity_id
_entity_poly.type
_entity_poly.pdbx_seq_one_letter_code
_entity_poly.pdbx_strand_id
1 'polypeptide(L)'
;MRVCVIGAGASGLPSIKACIEYGIDVVCYEKTADIGGLWNYRPNEKDIGGTVMASTVVNTSKEMMAYSDFPPPEDWPNFMHHTKVNDYLHMYADHYELKKYVKFNTTVQHVTNEDDHFNVHLKNGDVERFDKIILCTGHHAEPQHPQLKGVEKFKGRIMHAHSYRDTKGFEGKNVVLLGIGNSALDIAVDLAKIAKSVTISTRRGTWIFNKVAAGGMPYDTLYMTRYYNWMMDIIPWTVANDFMEHLVQQRMDHDLYGLRPNHRFFQQHPTVNDALANLICSGFINIADDIDTFAADKVIMKNGRSFDCDILITCTGYNIGFPYLDRNILKVEHNEVSLYKFVFSPNNVNLAVVGMIQPIGSILPIAEIQARWIVLVFMKKLSLPSKQAMLEDIEVKRKEMKRRYFNSEKHTIQVDYVKYMDEVATLIGCKPDLWKILFKDPKFAWRLFKGANVPYVYRLVGPNKWDGAEEAIRFVPNRVKIPLKARNCRMRSHKRRGTLDEYFRYISMKWMAGWSIIFFVSGLVVICSGTSTSILSYFVLVAMFFVLFSFMLLWFDLQYDMTTIL
;
A
#
# COMPACT_ATOMS: atom_id res chain seq x y z
N MET A 1 30.77 -14.45 -2.67
CA MET A 1 29.88 -13.36 -3.16
C MET A 1 29.62 -12.43 -2.00
N ARG A 2 30.00 -11.17 -2.16
CA ARG A 2 29.84 -10.12 -1.17
C ARG A 2 28.78 -9.13 -1.65
N VAL A 3 27.76 -8.86 -0.81
CA VAL A 3 26.61 -8.03 -1.16
C VAL A 3 26.60 -6.76 -0.31
N CYS A 4 26.42 -5.61 -0.96
CA CYS A 4 26.18 -4.34 -0.29
C CYS A 4 24.68 -4.05 -0.25
N VAL A 5 24.14 -3.73 0.94
CA VAL A 5 22.80 -3.18 1.12
C VAL A 5 22.95 -1.69 1.47
N ILE A 6 22.22 -0.81 0.78
CA ILE A 6 22.28 0.63 1.05
C ILE A 6 20.97 1.07 1.70
N GLY A 7 21.02 1.39 2.99
CA GLY A 7 19.89 1.80 3.83
C GLY A 7 19.35 0.67 4.72
N ALA A 8 19.21 0.93 6.03
CA ALA A 8 18.72 0.00 7.05
C ALA A 8 17.28 0.30 7.51
N GLY A 9 16.43 0.76 6.59
CA GLY A 9 15.00 0.94 6.81
C GLY A 9 14.20 -0.35 6.61
N ALA A 10 12.87 -0.21 6.45
CA ALA A 10 11.92 -1.30 6.25
C ALA A 10 12.21 -2.20 5.03
N SER A 11 13.00 -1.73 4.07
CA SER A 11 13.45 -2.52 2.91
C SER A 11 14.81 -3.18 3.16
N GLY A 12 15.71 -2.52 3.89
CA GLY A 12 17.07 -3.01 4.15
C GLY A 12 17.09 -4.18 5.12
N LEU A 13 16.31 -4.11 6.19
CA LEU A 13 16.27 -5.19 7.20
C LEU A 13 15.91 -6.56 6.60
N PRO A 14 14.82 -6.72 5.83
CA PRO A 14 14.52 -8.00 5.19
C PRO A 14 15.52 -8.37 4.10
N SER A 15 16.22 -7.40 3.49
CA SER A 15 17.29 -7.68 2.52
C SER A 15 18.52 -8.28 3.19
N ILE A 16 18.93 -7.76 4.35
CA ILE A 16 20.00 -8.34 5.16
C ILE A 16 19.61 -9.76 5.59
N LYS A 17 18.38 -9.92 6.14
CA LYS A 17 17.90 -11.24 6.57
C LYS A 17 17.91 -12.25 5.43
N ALA A 18 17.40 -11.89 4.26
CA ALA A 18 17.40 -12.78 3.11
C ALA A 18 18.82 -13.20 2.70
N CYS A 19 19.82 -12.30 2.79
CA CYS A 19 21.21 -12.63 2.53
C CYS A 19 21.76 -13.64 3.55
N ILE A 20 21.57 -13.41 4.83
CA ILE A 20 22.11 -14.29 5.88
C ILE A 20 21.46 -15.67 5.90
N GLU A 21 20.17 -15.79 5.55
CA GLU A 21 19.48 -17.07 5.40
C GLU A 21 20.14 -18.00 4.37
N TYR A 22 20.90 -17.44 3.43
CA TYR A 22 21.64 -18.19 2.42
C TYR A 22 23.17 -18.13 2.60
N GLY A 23 23.65 -17.66 3.75
CA GLY A 23 25.09 -17.59 4.07
C GLY A 23 25.87 -16.61 3.19
N ILE A 24 25.22 -15.56 2.67
CA ILE A 24 25.86 -14.53 1.86
C ILE A 24 26.58 -13.54 2.78
N ASP A 25 27.83 -13.20 2.44
CA ASP A 25 28.57 -12.10 3.07
C ASP A 25 27.88 -10.77 2.71
N VAL A 26 27.22 -10.15 3.71
CA VAL A 26 26.44 -8.93 3.54
C VAL A 26 26.93 -7.82 4.46
N VAL A 27 27.07 -6.62 3.88
CA VAL A 27 27.34 -5.38 4.62
C VAL A 27 26.23 -4.37 4.27
N CYS A 28 25.63 -3.78 5.28
CA CYS A 28 24.66 -2.71 5.11
C CYS A 28 25.25 -1.38 5.56
N TYR A 29 25.11 -0.34 4.73
CA TYR A 29 25.47 1.03 5.09
C TYR A 29 24.23 1.83 5.44
N GLU A 30 24.18 2.39 6.64
CA GLU A 30 23.14 3.30 7.09
C GLU A 30 23.75 4.66 7.47
N LYS A 31 23.23 5.71 6.87
CA LYS A 31 23.76 7.07 7.08
C LYS A 31 23.44 7.64 8.46
N THR A 32 22.43 7.12 9.12
CA THR A 32 21.99 7.55 10.46
C THR A 32 22.55 6.64 11.55
N ALA A 33 22.36 7.03 12.80
CA ALA A 33 22.87 6.30 13.96
C ALA A 33 22.04 5.05 14.32
N ASP A 34 20.88 4.84 13.64
CA ASP A 34 19.96 3.77 13.99
C ASP A 34 19.18 3.27 12.78
N ILE A 35 18.53 2.11 12.93
CA ILE A 35 17.67 1.49 11.92
C ILE A 35 16.29 2.19 11.84
N GLY A 36 15.43 1.72 10.93
CA GLY A 36 14.03 2.14 10.85
C GLY A 36 13.72 3.11 9.70
N GLY A 37 14.76 3.75 9.11
CA GLY A 37 14.58 4.65 7.98
C GLY A 37 13.60 5.78 8.28
N LEU A 38 12.54 5.92 7.46
CA LEU A 38 11.53 6.97 7.66
C LEU A 38 10.69 6.80 8.95
N TRP A 39 10.58 5.59 9.50
CA TRP A 39 9.80 5.32 10.72
C TRP A 39 10.52 5.73 12.00
N ASN A 40 11.84 5.93 11.92
CA ASN A 40 12.61 6.50 13.01
C ASN A 40 12.41 8.02 13.02
N TYR A 41 11.56 8.51 13.93
CA TYR A 41 11.23 9.94 14.06
C TYR A 41 12.41 10.76 14.55
N ARG A 42 12.84 11.74 13.75
CA ARG A 42 14.01 12.59 14.00
C ARG A 42 13.61 14.07 13.83
N PRO A 43 13.08 14.70 14.90
CA PRO A 43 12.52 16.06 14.79
C PRO A 43 13.56 17.13 14.50
N ASN A 44 14.80 16.94 14.94
CA ASN A 44 15.86 17.96 14.88
C ASN A 44 16.84 17.79 13.72
N GLU A 45 16.74 16.67 12.99
CA GLU A 45 17.64 16.40 11.88
C GLU A 45 17.07 16.90 10.55
N LYS A 46 17.95 17.46 9.71
CA LYS A 46 17.65 17.94 8.36
C LYS A 46 18.32 17.01 7.33
N ASP A 47 17.73 16.91 6.15
CA ASP A 47 18.30 16.24 4.97
C ASP A 47 18.68 14.75 5.13
N ILE A 48 17.99 14.02 5.99
CA ILE A 48 18.28 12.63 6.31
C ILE A 48 17.45 11.60 5.54
N GLY A 49 16.73 12.01 4.52
CA GLY A 49 15.85 11.14 3.71
C GLY A 49 14.39 11.21 4.15
N GLY A 50 13.63 10.15 3.92
CA GLY A 50 12.21 10.10 4.28
C GLY A 50 11.99 10.29 5.78
N THR A 51 10.89 10.95 6.12
CA THR A 51 10.54 11.29 7.52
C THR A 51 9.05 11.10 7.76
N VAL A 52 8.68 10.91 9.02
CA VAL A 52 7.29 10.91 9.51
C VAL A 52 7.04 12.13 10.40
N MET A 53 5.78 12.44 10.62
CA MET A 53 5.33 13.44 11.60
C MET A 53 5.13 12.78 12.97
N ALA A 54 5.17 13.56 14.04
CA ALA A 54 4.92 13.09 15.40
C ALA A 54 3.56 12.39 15.55
N SER A 55 2.56 12.82 14.79
CA SER A 55 1.19 12.28 14.80
C SER A 55 0.94 11.13 13.82
N THR A 56 1.94 10.69 13.06
CA THR A 56 1.74 9.71 11.98
C THR A 56 1.25 8.36 12.51
N VAL A 57 0.09 7.94 12.00
CA VAL A 57 -0.50 6.61 12.18
C VAL A 57 -0.62 5.94 10.82
N VAL A 58 -0.16 4.69 10.71
CA VAL A 58 -0.20 3.96 9.45
C VAL A 58 -1.63 3.76 8.93
N ASN A 59 -1.76 3.68 7.60
CA ASN A 59 -3.04 3.45 6.93
C ASN A 59 -3.33 1.96 6.67
N THR A 60 -2.37 1.09 6.96
CA THR A 60 -2.48 -0.37 6.78
C THR A 60 -2.52 -1.05 8.14
N SER A 61 -3.36 -2.08 8.29
CA SER A 61 -3.47 -2.82 9.54
C SER A 61 -2.19 -3.61 9.86
N LYS A 62 -1.96 -3.85 11.16
CA LYS A 62 -0.75 -4.54 11.65
C LYS A 62 -0.52 -5.90 11.02
N GLU A 63 -1.59 -6.66 10.77
CA GLU A 63 -1.49 -7.99 10.17
C GLU A 63 -1.12 -7.93 8.68
N MET A 64 -1.61 -6.89 7.97
CA MET A 64 -1.31 -6.70 6.55
C MET A 64 0.06 -6.07 6.31
N MET A 65 0.66 -5.42 7.32
CA MET A 65 1.98 -4.80 7.19
C MET A 65 3.12 -5.63 7.78
N ALA A 66 2.83 -6.78 8.38
CA ALA A 66 3.84 -7.65 8.98
C ALA A 66 4.85 -8.19 7.94
N TYR A 67 6.06 -8.54 8.37
CA TYR A 67 6.90 -9.46 7.62
C TYR A 67 6.34 -10.87 7.68
N SER A 68 6.63 -11.68 6.68
CA SER A 68 5.89 -12.92 6.41
C SER A 68 6.12 -14.05 7.43
N ASP A 69 7.13 -13.92 8.28
CA ASP A 69 7.47 -14.89 9.35
C ASP A 69 7.67 -14.22 10.72
N PHE A 70 7.19 -12.97 10.86
CA PHE A 70 7.33 -12.22 12.10
C PHE A 70 6.06 -11.42 12.40
N PRO A 71 4.99 -12.05 12.95
CA PRO A 71 3.77 -11.35 13.33
C PRO A 71 4.04 -10.29 14.42
N PRO A 72 3.45 -9.08 14.33
CA PRO A 72 3.52 -8.10 15.43
C PRO A 72 2.77 -8.63 16.66
N PRO A 73 3.00 -8.08 17.86
CA PRO A 73 2.25 -8.45 19.08
C PRO A 73 0.74 -8.35 18.88
N GLU A 74 -0.01 -9.33 19.40
CA GLU A 74 -1.44 -9.45 19.12
C GLU A 74 -2.29 -8.34 19.77
N ASP A 75 -1.84 -7.81 20.90
CA ASP A 75 -2.49 -6.74 21.66
C ASP A 75 -2.22 -5.34 21.09
N TRP A 76 -1.31 -5.21 20.12
CA TRP A 76 -1.03 -3.91 19.50
C TRP A 76 -2.21 -3.42 18.68
N PRO A 77 -2.40 -2.07 18.57
CA PRO A 77 -3.50 -1.49 17.80
C PRO A 77 -3.43 -1.88 16.33
N ASN A 78 -4.59 -2.05 15.70
CA ASN A 78 -4.65 -2.42 14.28
C ASN A 78 -3.96 -1.40 13.38
N PHE A 79 -4.10 -0.11 13.66
CA PHE A 79 -3.36 0.96 12.98
C PHE A 79 -2.32 1.52 13.94
N MET A 80 -1.08 1.18 13.69
CA MET A 80 0.02 1.51 14.59
C MET A 80 0.49 2.96 14.41
N HIS A 81 0.76 3.64 15.51
CA HIS A 81 1.51 4.87 15.50
C HIS A 81 2.95 4.59 15.02
N HIS A 82 3.62 5.58 14.39
CA HIS A 82 4.97 5.40 13.85
C HIS A 82 5.97 4.84 14.86
N THR A 83 5.84 5.17 16.15
CA THR A 83 6.70 4.62 17.22
C THR A 83 6.55 3.12 17.33
N LYS A 84 5.31 2.58 17.24
CA LYS A 84 5.07 1.14 17.24
C LYS A 84 5.59 0.45 15.99
N VAL A 85 5.56 1.14 14.85
CA VAL A 85 6.19 0.61 13.62
C VAL A 85 7.70 0.54 13.79
N ASN A 86 8.31 1.57 14.38
CA ASN A 86 9.75 1.57 14.67
C ASN A 86 10.11 0.49 15.71
N ASP A 87 9.32 0.33 16.78
CA ASP A 87 9.48 -0.75 17.76
C ASP A 87 9.43 -2.13 17.07
N TYR A 88 8.49 -2.33 16.13
CA TYR A 88 8.38 -3.57 15.36
C TYR A 88 9.62 -3.84 14.50
N LEU A 89 10.16 -2.83 13.85
CA LEU A 89 11.41 -2.96 13.08
C LEU A 89 12.61 -3.31 13.97
N HIS A 90 12.68 -2.71 15.17
CA HIS A 90 13.70 -3.06 16.15
C HIS A 90 13.55 -4.49 16.66
N MET A 91 12.33 -4.91 17.02
CA MET A 91 12.05 -6.29 17.43
C MET A 91 12.47 -7.29 16.35
N TYR A 92 12.14 -7.01 15.07
CA TYR A 92 12.56 -7.83 13.95
C TYR A 92 14.08 -7.89 13.79
N ALA A 93 14.74 -6.72 13.87
CA ALA A 93 16.18 -6.65 13.72
C ALA A 93 16.93 -7.35 14.87
N ASP A 94 16.41 -7.27 16.09
CA ASP A 94 16.99 -7.93 17.27
C ASP A 94 16.75 -9.45 17.22
N HIS A 95 15.54 -9.89 16.84
CA HIS A 95 15.21 -11.31 16.72
C HIS A 95 16.11 -12.07 15.73
N TYR A 96 16.45 -11.43 14.62
CA TYR A 96 17.32 -12.01 13.60
C TYR A 96 18.77 -11.52 13.67
N GLU A 97 19.13 -10.78 14.73
CA GLU A 97 20.47 -10.22 14.97
C GLU A 97 21.02 -9.40 13.78
N LEU A 98 20.17 -8.63 13.10
CA LEU A 98 20.52 -7.96 11.86
C LEU A 98 21.48 -6.77 12.05
N LYS A 99 21.44 -6.11 13.22
CA LYS A 99 22.23 -4.89 13.50
C LYS A 99 23.75 -5.11 13.37
N LYS A 100 24.24 -6.33 13.61
CA LYS A 100 25.68 -6.64 13.46
C LYS A 100 26.21 -6.54 12.02
N TYR A 101 25.32 -6.56 11.03
CA TYR A 101 25.66 -6.40 9.62
C TYR A 101 25.54 -4.95 9.14
N VAL A 102 25.12 -4.01 10.02
CA VAL A 102 24.90 -2.62 9.67
C VAL A 102 26.06 -1.75 10.16
N LYS A 103 26.66 -1.01 9.24
CA LYS A 103 27.61 0.07 9.55
C LYS A 103 26.82 1.38 9.64
N PHE A 104 26.55 1.82 10.86
CA PHE A 104 25.85 3.06 11.15
C PHE A 104 26.73 4.29 10.90
N ASN A 105 26.11 5.47 10.81
CA ASN A 105 26.77 6.76 10.57
C ASN A 105 27.67 6.72 9.33
N THR A 106 27.35 5.86 8.37
CA THR A 106 28.16 5.59 7.19
C THR A 106 27.38 5.95 5.93
N THR A 107 27.69 7.10 5.35
CA THR A 107 27.03 7.60 4.15
C THR A 107 27.74 7.08 2.91
N VAL A 108 27.01 6.40 2.04
CA VAL A 108 27.45 6.09 0.68
C VAL A 108 27.38 7.38 -0.13
N GLN A 109 28.52 7.86 -0.60
CA GLN A 109 28.65 9.09 -1.38
C GLN A 109 28.47 8.83 -2.87
N HIS A 110 29.08 7.74 -3.36
CA HIS A 110 29.06 7.40 -4.78
C HIS A 110 29.21 5.90 -4.99
N VAL A 111 28.63 5.39 -6.07
CA VAL A 111 28.77 3.99 -6.49
C VAL A 111 29.14 3.98 -7.97
N THR A 112 30.27 3.37 -8.28
CA THR A 112 30.71 3.09 -9.65
C THR A 112 30.58 1.62 -9.98
N ASN A 113 30.39 1.30 -11.25
CA ASN A 113 30.38 -0.08 -11.75
C ASN A 113 31.58 -0.28 -12.65
N GLU A 114 32.42 -1.25 -12.30
CA GLU A 114 33.60 -1.64 -13.07
C GLU A 114 33.49 -3.12 -13.42
N ASP A 115 33.31 -3.42 -14.71
CA ASP A 115 33.15 -4.78 -15.25
C ASP A 115 32.15 -5.63 -14.42
N ASP A 116 32.68 -6.54 -13.57
CA ASP A 116 31.88 -7.51 -12.82
C ASP A 116 31.61 -7.10 -11.33
N HIS A 117 32.04 -5.91 -10.92
CA HIS A 117 31.90 -5.49 -9.51
C HIS A 117 31.56 -4.01 -9.36
N PHE A 118 31.13 -3.65 -8.14
CA PHE A 118 30.84 -2.29 -7.76
C PHE A 118 31.87 -1.78 -6.75
N ASN A 119 32.33 -0.56 -6.94
CA ASN A 119 33.07 0.19 -5.92
C ASN A 119 32.13 1.15 -5.21
N VAL A 120 31.99 0.98 -3.91
CA VAL A 120 31.15 1.81 -3.05
C VAL A 120 32.06 2.80 -2.32
N HIS A 121 31.94 4.07 -2.69
CA HIS A 121 32.70 5.19 -2.10
C HIS A 121 31.93 5.75 -0.91
N LEU A 122 32.57 5.75 0.24
CA LEU A 122 32.00 6.26 1.48
C LEU A 122 32.44 7.73 1.72
N LYS A 123 31.62 8.48 2.43
CA LYS A 123 31.88 9.89 2.71
C LYS A 123 33.18 10.13 3.51
N ASN A 124 33.66 9.14 4.24
CA ASN A 124 34.93 9.19 4.98
C ASN A 124 36.18 8.97 4.09
N GLY A 125 36.00 8.72 2.81
CA GLY A 125 37.04 8.46 1.83
C GLY A 125 37.35 6.99 1.57
N ASP A 126 36.78 6.06 2.33
CA ASP A 126 36.97 4.63 2.11
C ASP A 126 36.26 4.17 0.82
N VAL A 127 36.83 3.18 0.15
CA VAL A 127 36.25 2.52 -1.01
C VAL A 127 36.20 1.02 -0.76
N GLU A 128 35.00 0.44 -0.83
CA GLU A 128 34.82 -1.00 -0.63
C GLU A 128 34.23 -1.66 -1.88
N ARG A 129 34.74 -2.85 -2.20
CA ARG A 129 34.35 -3.63 -3.39
C ARG A 129 33.28 -4.66 -3.05
N PHE A 130 32.25 -4.75 -3.93
CA PHE A 130 31.13 -5.68 -3.80
C PHE A 130 30.79 -6.34 -5.14
N ASP A 131 30.33 -7.60 -5.09
CA ASP A 131 29.86 -8.33 -6.27
C ASP A 131 28.45 -7.89 -6.69
N LYS A 132 27.60 -7.54 -5.70
CA LYS A 132 26.19 -7.18 -5.88
C LYS A 132 25.78 -6.03 -5.00
N ILE A 133 24.78 -5.29 -5.45
CA ILE A 133 24.18 -4.18 -4.65
C ILE A 133 22.67 -4.34 -4.56
N ILE A 134 22.12 -4.07 -3.36
CA ILE A 134 20.69 -3.95 -3.09
C ILE A 134 20.42 -2.53 -2.58
N LEU A 135 19.66 -1.74 -3.34
CA LEU A 135 19.29 -0.39 -2.99
C LEU A 135 18.00 -0.38 -2.17
N CYS A 136 18.09 0.11 -0.92
CA CYS A 136 16.99 0.17 0.03
C CYS A 136 16.76 1.59 0.57
N THR A 137 17.03 2.62 -0.24
CA THR A 137 17.07 4.03 0.17
C THR A 137 15.70 4.73 0.23
N GLY A 138 14.63 4.04 -0.18
CA GLY A 138 13.28 4.59 -0.22
C GLY A 138 13.10 5.63 -1.35
N HIS A 139 11.87 6.15 -1.48
CA HIS A 139 11.49 7.09 -2.55
C HIS A 139 10.80 8.38 -2.04
N HIS A 140 10.83 8.63 -0.73
CA HIS A 140 10.28 9.85 -0.11
C HIS A 140 11.38 10.74 0.47
N ALA A 141 12.53 10.81 -0.20
CA ALA A 141 13.69 11.57 0.29
C ALA A 141 13.82 12.96 -0.35
N GLU A 142 13.47 13.11 -1.63
CA GLU A 142 13.66 14.34 -2.39
C GLU A 142 12.34 15.08 -2.62
N PRO A 143 12.05 16.19 -1.88
CA PRO A 143 10.83 16.96 -2.03
C PRO A 143 10.66 17.54 -3.44
N GLN A 144 9.47 17.46 -4.01
CA GLN A 144 9.12 18.12 -5.25
C GLN A 144 8.63 19.54 -4.96
N HIS A 145 9.42 20.55 -5.30
CA HIS A 145 9.06 21.94 -5.12
C HIS A 145 8.29 22.47 -6.34
N PRO A 146 7.06 23.02 -6.18
CA PRO A 146 6.30 23.60 -7.27
C PRO A 146 6.83 24.99 -7.62
N GLN A 147 6.71 25.38 -8.89
CA GLN A 147 6.86 26.77 -9.28
C GLN A 147 5.56 27.53 -8.99
N LEU A 148 5.62 28.56 -8.16
CA LEU A 148 4.47 29.34 -7.71
C LEU A 148 4.59 30.77 -8.24
N LYS A 149 3.62 31.19 -9.05
CA LYS A 149 3.58 32.52 -9.63
C LYS A 149 3.35 33.59 -8.56
N GLY A 150 4.19 34.62 -8.51
CA GLY A 150 4.04 35.72 -7.55
C GLY A 150 4.49 35.39 -6.13
N VAL A 151 5.15 34.27 -5.92
CA VAL A 151 5.62 33.84 -4.60
C VAL A 151 6.64 34.80 -3.97
N GLU A 152 7.34 35.58 -4.78
CA GLU A 152 8.28 36.64 -4.36
C GLU A 152 7.62 37.78 -3.60
N LYS A 153 6.30 37.94 -3.71
CA LYS A 153 5.51 38.96 -2.97
C LYS A 153 5.15 38.47 -1.56
N PHE A 154 5.17 37.16 -1.34
CA PHE A 154 4.74 36.55 -0.09
C PHE A 154 5.81 36.74 0.99
N LYS A 155 5.40 37.28 2.14
CA LYS A 155 6.29 37.51 3.29
C LYS A 155 6.16 36.44 4.35
N GLY A 156 5.19 35.53 4.22
CA GLY A 156 5.01 34.39 5.14
C GLY A 156 6.06 33.31 4.96
N ARG A 157 6.01 32.32 5.82
CA ARG A 157 6.91 31.14 5.76
C ARG A 157 6.42 30.15 4.70
N ILE A 158 7.33 29.66 3.87
CA ILE A 158 7.07 28.55 2.94
C ILE A 158 7.88 27.34 3.36
N MET A 159 7.24 26.17 3.42
CA MET A 159 7.91 24.91 3.70
C MET A 159 7.28 23.75 2.93
N HIS A 160 8.04 22.69 2.69
CA HIS A 160 7.49 21.45 2.16
C HIS A 160 7.00 20.55 3.31
N ALA A 161 5.98 19.71 3.06
CA ALA A 161 5.47 18.72 4.03
C ALA A 161 6.56 17.80 4.60
N HIS A 162 7.61 17.54 3.82
CA HIS A 162 8.80 16.82 4.29
C HIS A 162 9.47 17.45 5.51
N SER A 163 9.38 18.77 5.68
CA SER A 163 9.99 19.49 6.80
C SER A 163 9.04 19.66 7.99
N TYR A 164 7.76 19.28 7.84
CA TYR A 164 6.81 19.31 8.93
C TYR A 164 7.10 18.14 9.90
N ARG A 165 7.15 18.43 11.20
CA ARG A 165 7.44 17.44 12.24
C ARG A 165 6.31 17.32 13.27
N ASP A 166 5.87 18.44 13.78
CA ASP A 166 4.85 18.58 14.82
C ASP A 166 4.13 19.92 14.70
N THR A 167 3.21 20.20 15.63
CA THR A 167 2.37 21.41 15.63
C THR A 167 3.06 22.66 16.19
N LYS A 168 4.28 22.56 16.69
CA LYS A 168 4.98 23.68 17.35
C LYS A 168 5.25 24.82 16.37
N GLY A 169 4.88 26.04 16.77
CA GLY A 169 5.05 27.27 15.98
C GLY A 169 3.96 27.50 14.95
N PHE A 170 2.84 26.73 15.01
CA PHE A 170 1.65 26.92 14.20
C PHE A 170 0.47 27.49 15.01
N GLU A 171 0.64 27.68 16.30
CA GLU A 171 -0.39 28.22 17.20
C GLU A 171 -0.82 29.61 16.74
N GLY A 172 -2.14 29.78 16.53
CA GLY A 172 -2.72 31.05 16.11
C GLY A 172 -2.36 31.51 14.70
N LYS A 173 -1.71 30.68 13.86
CA LYS A 173 -1.34 31.00 12.49
C LYS A 173 -2.42 30.64 11.48
N ASN A 174 -2.49 31.38 10.38
CA ASN A 174 -3.26 31.03 9.22
C ASN A 174 -2.40 30.14 8.33
N VAL A 175 -2.79 28.87 8.16
CA VAL A 175 -2.01 27.88 7.42
C VAL A 175 -2.73 27.49 6.14
N VAL A 176 -2.02 27.56 5.02
CA VAL A 176 -2.52 27.07 3.73
C VAL A 176 -1.68 25.88 3.30
N LEU A 177 -2.36 24.79 2.92
CA LEU A 177 -1.76 23.54 2.42
C LEU A 177 -1.99 23.47 0.91
N LEU A 178 -0.93 23.36 0.13
CA LEU A 178 -1.03 23.17 -1.32
C LEU A 178 -0.95 21.70 -1.67
N GLY A 179 -2.07 21.11 -2.04
CA GLY A 179 -2.23 19.70 -2.37
C GLY A 179 -3.18 18.97 -1.41
N ILE A 180 -3.64 17.77 -1.82
CA ILE A 180 -4.68 17.01 -1.10
C ILE A 180 -4.34 15.50 -0.98
N GLY A 181 -3.06 15.15 -0.98
CA GLY A 181 -2.61 13.80 -0.68
C GLY A 181 -2.61 13.48 0.81
N ASN A 182 -2.23 12.25 1.19
CA ASN A 182 -2.20 11.80 2.59
C ASN A 182 -1.47 12.77 3.51
N SER A 183 -0.27 13.24 3.14
CA SER A 183 0.50 14.19 3.95
C SER A 183 -0.25 15.51 4.20
N ALA A 184 -0.97 16.03 3.19
CA ALA A 184 -1.74 17.26 3.36
C ALA A 184 -2.89 17.06 4.34
N LEU A 185 -3.59 15.94 4.25
CA LEU A 185 -4.72 15.67 5.14
C LEU A 185 -4.28 15.39 6.56
N ASP A 186 -3.18 14.65 6.74
CA ASP A 186 -2.65 14.38 8.07
C ASP A 186 -2.18 15.68 8.76
N ILE A 187 -1.47 16.56 8.03
CA ILE A 187 -1.08 17.89 8.53
C ILE A 187 -2.31 18.77 8.82
N ALA A 188 -3.31 18.77 7.93
CA ALA A 188 -4.52 19.56 8.14
C ALA A 188 -5.28 19.11 9.40
N VAL A 189 -5.40 17.80 9.62
CA VAL A 189 -6.04 17.22 10.81
C VAL A 189 -5.25 17.56 12.08
N ASP A 190 -3.93 17.49 12.01
CA ASP A 190 -3.02 17.79 13.12
C ASP A 190 -3.14 19.26 13.55
N LEU A 191 -3.20 20.17 12.58
CA LEU A 191 -3.28 21.62 12.80
C LEU A 191 -4.69 22.14 13.06
N ALA A 192 -5.74 21.39 12.77
CA ALA A 192 -7.12 21.86 12.75
C ALA A 192 -7.60 22.55 14.04
N LYS A 193 -7.05 22.16 15.20
CA LYS A 193 -7.41 22.73 16.50
C LYS A 193 -6.31 23.58 17.13
N ILE A 194 -5.21 23.77 16.45
CA ILE A 194 -4.01 24.48 16.94
C ILE A 194 -3.83 25.80 16.19
N ALA A 195 -3.94 25.76 14.87
CA ALA A 195 -3.86 26.94 14.01
C ALA A 195 -5.10 27.83 14.15
N LYS A 196 -4.98 29.11 13.81
CA LYS A 196 -6.10 30.05 13.73
C LYS A 196 -7.06 29.67 12.60
N SER A 197 -6.49 29.27 11.45
CA SER A 197 -7.24 28.71 10.32
C SER A 197 -6.40 27.72 9.54
N VAL A 198 -7.04 26.68 8.98
CA VAL A 198 -6.40 25.70 8.08
C VAL A 198 -7.19 25.70 6.78
N THR A 199 -6.51 25.95 5.66
CA THR A 199 -7.12 25.93 4.32
C THR A 199 -6.35 24.95 3.43
N ILE A 200 -7.05 23.99 2.83
CA ILE A 200 -6.49 23.06 1.85
C ILE A 200 -6.80 23.60 0.45
N SER A 201 -5.78 23.94 -0.31
CA SER A 201 -5.89 24.29 -1.73
C SER A 201 -5.72 23.05 -2.59
N THR A 202 -6.70 22.77 -3.44
CA THR A 202 -6.67 21.64 -4.37
C THR A 202 -7.08 22.03 -5.77
N ARG A 203 -6.33 21.52 -6.76
CA ARG A 203 -6.60 21.79 -8.17
C ARG A 203 -7.68 20.89 -8.76
N ARG A 204 -7.81 19.66 -8.25
CA ARG A 204 -8.63 18.59 -8.87
C ARG A 204 -9.54 17.85 -7.91
N GLY A 205 -9.45 18.14 -6.61
CA GLY A 205 -10.07 17.28 -5.60
C GLY A 205 -9.40 15.90 -5.50
N THR A 206 -10.02 15.02 -4.74
CA THR A 206 -9.60 13.60 -4.59
C THR A 206 -10.73 12.80 -3.98
N TRP A 207 -10.75 11.49 -4.23
CA TRP A 207 -11.59 10.57 -3.47
C TRP A 207 -11.00 10.35 -2.09
N ILE A 208 -11.80 10.65 -1.05
CA ILE A 208 -11.43 10.39 0.34
C ILE A 208 -11.93 9.01 0.74
N PHE A 209 -11.02 8.20 1.22
CA PHE A 209 -11.27 6.83 1.60
C PHE A 209 -11.00 6.62 3.10
N ASN A 210 -11.76 5.76 3.75
CA ASN A 210 -11.62 5.49 5.17
C ASN A 210 -10.89 4.16 5.39
N LYS A 211 -9.95 4.15 6.35
CA LYS A 211 -9.24 2.91 6.72
C LYS A 211 -10.07 2.00 7.63
N VAL A 212 -11.08 2.56 8.32
CA VAL A 212 -12.00 1.80 9.15
C VAL A 212 -13.28 1.54 8.38
N ALA A 213 -13.58 0.26 8.12
CA ALA A 213 -14.77 -0.19 7.42
C ALA A 213 -15.99 -0.32 8.35
N ALA A 214 -17.12 -0.77 7.80
CA ALA A 214 -18.32 -1.08 8.57
C ALA A 214 -18.01 -2.09 9.68
N GLY A 215 -18.65 -1.92 10.84
CA GLY A 215 -18.38 -2.73 12.02
C GLY A 215 -17.07 -2.40 12.76
N GLY A 216 -16.36 -1.34 12.34
CA GLY A 216 -15.12 -0.90 13.00
C GLY A 216 -13.88 -1.75 12.66
N MET A 217 -13.97 -2.62 11.65
CA MET A 217 -12.87 -3.48 11.22
C MET A 217 -11.93 -2.75 10.25
N PRO A 218 -10.63 -3.09 10.22
CA PRO A 218 -9.73 -2.56 9.20
C PRO A 218 -10.18 -2.93 7.79
N TYR A 219 -10.25 -1.94 6.90
CA TYR A 219 -10.73 -2.13 5.54
C TYR A 219 -9.88 -3.13 4.75
N ASP A 220 -8.56 -3.07 4.92
CA ASP A 220 -7.62 -3.95 4.23
C ASP A 220 -7.79 -5.44 4.60
N THR A 221 -8.20 -5.74 5.83
CA THR A 221 -8.48 -7.13 6.23
C THR A 221 -9.76 -7.70 5.62
N LEU A 222 -10.67 -6.85 5.15
CA LEU A 222 -11.93 -7.25 4.53
C LEU A 222 -11.85 -7.34 3.00
N TYR A 223 -11.08 -6.46 2.37
CA TYR A 223 -11.10 -6.27 0.91
C TYR A 223 -9.78 -6.63 0.21
N MET A 224 -8.64 -6.68 0.92
CA MET A 224 -7.39 -7.19 0.33
C MET A 224 -7.35 -8.72 0.40
N THR A 225 -8.26 -9.37 -0.32
CA THR A 225 -8.44 -10.82 -0.38
C THR A 225 -8.30 -11.31 -1.81
N ARG A 226 -8.00 -12.61 -2.00
CA ARG A 226 -8.01 -13.23 -3.34
C ARG A 226 -9.41 -13.24 -3.95
N TYR A 227 -10.42 -13.45 -3.11
CA TYR A 227 -11.83 -13.39 -3.52
C TYR A 227 -12.19 -12.02 -4.11
N TYR A 228 -11.84 -10.93 -3.41
CA TYR A 228 -12.12 -9.58 -3.92
C TYR A 228 -11.37 -9.30 -5.23
N ASN A 229 -10.09 -9.68 -5.34
CA ASN A 229 -9.35 -9.51 -6.59
C ASN A 229 -9.95 -10.32 -7.74
N TRP A 230 -10.33 -11.58 -7.51
CA TRP A 230 -11.03 -12.40 -8.49
C TRP A 230 -12.36 -11.78 -8.93
N MET A 231 -13.14 -11.27 -7.99
CA MET A 231 -14.39 -10.57 -8.29
C MET A 231 -14.14 -9.31 -9.14
N MET A 232 -13.12 -8.51 -8.79
CA MET A 232 -12.75 -7.30 -9.54
C MET A 232 -12.24 -7.59 -10.96
N ASP A 233 -11.69 -8.77 -11.21
CA ASP A 233 -11.25 -9.18 -12.56
C ASP A 233 -12.46 -9.57 -13.47
N ILE A 234 -13.60 -9.96 -12.88
CA ILE A 234 -14.82 -10.33 -13.61
C ILE A 234 -15.74 -9.13 -13.81
N ILE A 235 -15.85 -8.25 -12.82
CA ILE A 235 -16.75 -7.10 -12.85
C ILE A 235 -16.22 -6.06 -13.87
N PRO A 236 -17.07 -5.54 -14.78
CA PRO A 236 -16.68 -4.46 -15.67
C PRO A 236 -16.13 -3.26 -14.90
N TRP A 237 -15.03 -2.70 -15.38
CA TRP A 237 -14.32 -1.58 -14.75
C TRP A 237 -15.20 -0.39 -14.38
N THR A 238 -16.18 -0.08 -15.23
CA THR A 238 -17.16 0.99 -14.99
C THR A 238 -17.99 0.70 -13.75
N VAL A 239 -18.55 -0.52 -13.66
CA VAL A 239 -19.37 -0.96 -12.53
C VAL A 239 -18.58 -0.97 -11.21
N ALA A 240 -17.32 -1.42 -11.26
CA ALA A 240 -16.45 -1.41 -10.09
C ALA A 240 -16.18 0.03 -9.58
N ASN A 241 -15.95 0.98 -10.50
CA ASN A 241 -15.80 2.38 -10.14
C ASN A 241 -17.11 2.97 -9.60
N ASP A 242 -18.24 2.75 -10.26
CA ASP A 242 -19.56 3.25 -9.83
C ASP A 242 -19.87 2.77 -8.41
N PHE A 243 -19.59 1.50 -8.12
CA PHE A 243 -19.78 0.93 -6.78
C PHE A 243 -18.89 1.62 -5.72
N MET A 244 -17.61 1.79 -6.00
CA MET A 244 -16.69 2.42 -5.04
C MET A 244 -16.97 3.91 -4.87
N GLU A 245 -17.28 4.62 -5.94
CA GLU A 245 -17.67 6.04 -5.90
C GLU A 245 -18.95 6.21 -5.07
N HIS A 246 -19.95 5.35 -5.29
CA HIS A 246 -21.17 5.35 -4.48
C HIS A 246 -20.88 5.09 -2.99
N LEU A 247 -20.01 4.12 -2.68
CA LEU A 247 -19.64 3.78 -1.31
C LEU A 247 -19.00 4.97 -0.58
N VAL A 248 -18.06 5.67 -1.21
CA VAL A 248 -17.39 6.82 -0.58
C VAL A 248 -18.29 8.05 -0.51
N GLN A 249 -19.20 8.23 -1.50
CA GLN A 249 -20.19 9.31 -1.52
C GLN A 249 -21.22 9.17 -0.41
N GLN A 250 -21.63 7.97 -0.02
CA GLN A 250 -22.54 7.75 1.11
C GLN A 250 -21.97 8.24 2.43
N ARG A 251 -20.65 8.28 2.58
CA ARG A 251 -19.98 8.71 3.81
C ARG A 251 -19.67 10.21 3.81
N MET A 252 -19.32 10.75 2.66
CA MET A 252 -19.05 12.17 2.44
C MET A 252 -19.41 12.52 1.00
N ASP A 253 -20.34 13.45 0.83
CA ASP A 253 -20.68 13.95 -0.49
C ASP A 253 -19.56 14.85 -1.03
N HIS A 254 -18.71 14.29 -1.89
CA HIS A 254 -17.55 14.99 -2.44
C HIS A 254 -17.95 16.21 -3.30
N ASP A 255 -19.17 16.25 -3.85
CA ASP A 255 -19.66 17.39 -4.61
C ASP A 255 -19.93 18.57 -3.68
N LEU A 256 -20.66 18.34 -2.58
CA LEU A 256 -20.94 19.38 -1.56
C LEU A 256 -19.68 19.91 -0.89
N TYR A 257 -18.71 19.02 -0.65
CA TYR A 257 -17.44 19.39 -0.01
C TYR A 257 -16.42 20.02 -1.01
N GLY A 258 -16.76 20.12 -2.30
CA GLY A 258 -15.86 20.67 -3.33
C GLY A 258 -14.61 19.81 -3.56
N LEU A 259 -14.72 18.50 -3.32
CA LEU A 259 -13.61 17.55 -3.38
C LEU A 259 -13.75 16.52 -4.50
N ARG A 260 -14.87 16.51 -5.24
CA ARG A 260 -15.08 15.55 -6.31
C ARG A 260 -14.04 15.71 -7.42
N PRO A 261 -13.24 14.67 -7.68
CA PRO A 261 -12.26 14.74 -8.77
C PRO A 261 -12.90 14.42 -10.13
N ASN A 262 -12.24 14.83 -11.21
CA ASN A 262 -12.64 14.50 -12.57
C ASN A 262 -12.24 13.07 -13.01
N HIS A 263 -11.50 12.34 -12.16
CA HIS A 263 -11.08 10.96 -12.43
C HIS A 263 -11.96 9.96 -11.66
N ARG A 264 -12.05 8.75 -12.18
CA ARG A 264 -12.75 7.65 -11.52
C ARG A 264 -11.97 7.16 -10.29
N PHE A 265 -12.63 6.44 -9.37
CA PHE A 265 -12.06 6.00 -8.10
C PHE A 265 -10.72 5.25 -8.26
N PHE A 266 -10.65 4.27 -9.15
CA PHE A 266 -9.46 3.46 -9.36
C PHE A 266 -8.42 4.07 -10.32
N GLN A 267 -8.64 5.28 -10.81
CA GLN A 267 -7.67 5.98 -11.68
C GLN A 267 -6.61 6.77 -10.92
N GLN A 268 -6.72 6.82 -9.60
CA GLN A 268 -5.71 7.41 -8.71
C GLN A 268 -5.64 6.59 -7.41
N HIS A 269 -4.51 6.67 -6.72
CA HIS A 269 -4.42 6.19 -5.34
C HIS A 269 -5.33 7.06 -4.46
N PRO A 270 -6.36 6.50 -3.80
CA PRO A 270 -7.26 7.29 -2.97
C PRO A 270 -6.52 7.89 -1.78
N THR A 271 -6.95 9.06 -1.34
CA THR A 271 -6.42 9.68 -0.13
C THR A 271 -7.16 9.11 1.09
N VAL A 272 -6.41 8.60 2.05
CA VAL A 272 -6.98 7.93 3.23
C VAL A 272 -7.08 8.89 4.40
N ASN A 273 -8.28 9.17 4.86
CA ASN A 273 -8.50 9.97 6.07
C ASN A 273 -9.90 9.74 6.66
N ASP A 274 -9.96 9.46 7.97
CA ASP A 274 -11.22 9.21 8.68
C ASP A 274 -11.79 10.47 9.36
N ALA A 275 -10.99 11.53 9.53
CA ALA A 275 -11.36 12.71 10.34
C ALA A 275 -11.78 13.93 9.50
N LEU A 276 -11.36 14.01 8.24
CA LEU A 276 -11.48 15.21 7.40
C LEU A 276 -12.92 15.76 7.32
N ALA A 277 -13.89 14.90 6.99
CA ALA A 277 -15.28 15.32 6.82
C ALA A 277 -15.83 15.99 8.08
N ASN A 278 -15.55 15.44 9.26
CA ASN A 278 -15.96 16.01 10.54
C ASN A 278 -15.32 17.38 10.79
N LEU A 279 -14.05 17.56 10.47
CA LEU A 279 -13.33 18.81 10.70
C LEU A 279 -13.78 19.92 9.72
N ILE A 280 -14.16 19.56 8.49
CA ILE A 280 -14.76 20.52 7.55
C ILE A 280 -16.17 20.92 8.03
N CYS A 281 -17.03 19.95 8.38
CA CYS A 281 -18.36 20.23 8.91
C CYS A 281 -18.33 21.09 10.18
N SER A 282 -17.31 20.96 11.00
CA SER A 282 -17.13 21.73 12.24
C SER A 282 -16.44 23.09 12.01
N GLY A 283 -16.09 23.43 10.75
CA GLY A 283 -15.48 24.71 10.39
C GLY A 283 -14.01 24.86 10.75
N PHE A 284 -13.32 23.77 11.13
CA PHE A 284 -11.88 23.82 11.45
C PHE A 284 -10.99 23.78 10.20
N ILE A 285 -11.48 23.20 9.10
CA ILE A 285 -10.74 23.09 7.83
C ILE A 285 -11.59 23.68 6.73
N ASN A 286 -10.97 24.56 5.91
CA ASN A 286 -11.55 25.12 4.69
C ASN A 286 -10.99 24.41 3.48
N ILE A 287 -11.82 24.27 2.43
CA ILE A 287 -11.39 23.82 1.11
C ILE A 287 -11.39 25.01 0.16
N ALA A 288 -10.33 25.13 -0.62
CA ALA A 288 -10.15 26.20 -1.61
C ALA A 288 -9.66 25.65 -2.95
N ASP A 289 -9.92 26.44 -4.00
CA ASP A 289 -9.42 26.15 -5.35
C ASP A 289 -7.89 26.24 -5.43
N ASP A 290 -7.35 26.03 -6.61
CA ASP A 290 -5.93 26.17 -6.91
C ASP A 290 -5.44 27.61 -6.68
N ILE A 291 -4.20 27.74 -6.18
CA ILE A 291 -3.56 29.04 -5.99
C ILE A 291 -3.21 29.64 -7.34
N ASP A 292 -3.59 30.92 -7.57
CA ASP A 292 -3.18 31.70 -8.75
C ASP A 292 -1.92 32.52 -8.46
N THR A 293 -1.93 33.30 -7.36
CA THR A 293 -0.83 34.21 -7.02
C THR A 293 -0.81 34.54 -5.52
N PHE A 294 0.12 35.39 -5.11
CA PHE A 294 0.35 35.79 -3.72
C PHE A 294 0.30 37.28 -3.52
N ALA A 295 -0.17 37.73 -2.36
CA ALA A 295 0.08 39.03 -1.76
C ALA A 295 1.05 38.89 -0.58
N ALA A 296 1.34 39.95 0.13
CA ALA A 296 2.32 39.91 1.23
C ALA A 296 1.95 38.94 2.36
N ASP A 297 0.66 38.85 2.69
CA ASP A 297 0.10 38.11 3.80
C ASP A 297 -1.07 37.19 3.40
N LYS A 298 -1.28 37.01 2.09
CA LYS A 298 -2.43 36.28 1.54
C LYS A 298 -2.07 35.38 0.36
N VAL A 299 -2.83 34.32 0.20
CA VAL A 299 -2.90 33.55 -1.05
C VAL A 299 -4.17 33.92 -1.80
N ILE A 300 -4.07 34.09 -3.12
CA ILE A 300 -5.17 34.42 -4.02
C ILE A 300 -5.43 33.22 -4.91
N MET A 301 -6.69 32.72 -4.87
CA MET A 301 -7.12 31.56 -5.61
C MET A 301 -7.57 31.93 -7.03
N LYS A 302 -7.58 30.96 -7.94
CA LYS A 302 -8.01 31.16 -9.35
C LYS A 302 -9.45 31.67 -9.48
N ASN A 303 -10.32 31.41 -8.51
CA ASN A 303 -11.69 31.94 -8.47
C ASN A 303 -11.78 33.37 -7.90
N GLY A 304 -10.66 34.04 -7.63
CA GLY A 304 -10.57 35.41 -7.08
C GLY A 304 -10.72 35.51 -5.55
N ARG A 305 -11.06 34.42 -4.85
CA ARG A 305 -11.09 34.40 -3.37
C ARG A 305 -9.68 34.52 -2.82
N SER A 306 -9.54 35.17 -1.67
CA SER A 306 -8.26 35.26 -0.97
C SER A 306 -8.37 34.71 0.44
N PHE A 307 -7.27 34.14 0.94
CA PHE A 307 -7.14 33.62 2.29
C PHE A 307 -5.91 34.22 2.95
N ASP A 308 -6.04 34.64 4.20
CA ASP A 308 -4.91 35.04 5.02
C ASP A 308 -3.95 33.82 5.14
N CYS A 309 -2.67 34.08 5.04
CA CYS A 309 -1.66 33.02 5.06
C CYS A 309 -0.39 33.50 5.76
N ASP A 310 -0.10 32.93 6.92
CA ASP A 310 1.17 33.12 7.60
C ASP A 310 2.19 32.06 7.17
N ILE A 311 1.68 30.83 6.90
CA ILE A 311 2.51 29.69 6.55
C ILE A 311 1.89 28.93 5.38
N LEU A 312 2.65 28.76 4.31
CA LEU A 312 2.32 27.89 3.17
C LEU A 312 3.08 26.57 3.31
N ILE A 313 2.34 25.43 3.32
CA ILE A 313 2.94 24.11 3.29
C ILE A 313 2.67 23.46 1.94
N THR A 314 3.72 23.18 1.18
CA THR A 314 3.59 22.49 -0.11
C THR A 314 3.58 20.97 0.11
N CYS A 315 2.47 20.32 -0.25
CA CYS A 315 2.25 18.88 -0.15
C CYS A 315 2.26 18.27 -1.56
N THR A 316 3.31 18.56 -2.31
CA THR A 316 3.40 18.30 -3.75
C THR A 316 4.04 16.96 -4.10
N GLY A 317 4.48 16.20 -3.09
CA GLY A 317 5.08 14.88 -3.27
C GLY A 317 6.59 14.93 -3.41
N TYR A 318 7.15 13.85 -3.96
CA TYR A 318 8.59 13.60 -3.99
C TYR A 318 9.05 13.22 -5.40
N ASN A 319 10.31 13.47 -5.68
CA ASN A 319 11.01 12.99 -6.86
C ASN A 319 11.71 11.66 -6.53
N ILE A 320 11.71 10.76 -7.49
CA ILE A 320 12.49 9.53 -7.40
C ILE A 320 13.88 9.82 -7.92
N GLY A 321 14.90 9.49 -7.13
CA GLY A 321 16.29 9.72 -7.51
C GLY A 321 17.27 8.81 -6.77
N PHE A 322 18.41 8.58 -7.42
CA PHE A 322 19.56 7.87 -6.85
C PHE A 322 20.82 8.72 -7.07
N PRO A 323 20.95 9.86 -6.36
CA PRO A 323 22.00 10.85 -6.63
C PRO A 323 23.43 10.30 -6.39
N TYR A 324 23.54 9.21 -5.66
CA TYR A 324 24.79 8.51 -5.38
C TYR A 324 25.17 7.44 -6.41
N LEU A 325 24.35 7.20 -7.44
CA LEU A 325 24.67 6.28 -8.54
C LEU A 325 25.11 7.04 -9.78
N ASP A 326 26.05 6.48 -10.52
CA ASP A 326 26.30 6.92 -11.89
C ASP A 326 25.04 6.74 -12.75
N ARG A 327 24.74 7.74 -13.57
CA ARG A 327 23.55 7.75 -14.44
C ARG A 327 23.49 6.55 -15.40
N ASN A 328 24.63 5.95 -15.70
CA ASN A 328 24.72 4.76 -16.58
C ASN A 328 24.26 3.47 -15.87
N ILE A 329 24.28 3.43 -14.53
CA ILE A 329 23.91 2.24 -13.75
C ILE A 329 22.39 2.10 -13.71
N LEU A 330 21.70 3.20 -13.36
CA LEU A 330 20.23 3.22 -13.28
C LEU A 330 19.72 4.61 -13.70
N LYS A 331 18.93 4.63 -14.76
CA LYS A 331 18.37 5.87 -15.31
C LYS A 331 16.99 6.13 -14.72
N VAL A 332 16.78 7.35 -14.25
CA VAL A 332 15.48 7.86 -13.80
C VAL A 332 15.09 9.04 -14.68
N GLU A 333 13.93 8.98 -15.31
CA GLU A 333 13.38 10.05 -16.14
C GLU A 333 11.90 10.24 -15.80
N HIS A 334 11.47 11.48 -15.54
CA HIS A 334 10.06 11.79 -15.21
C HIS A 334 9.47 10.92 -14.09
N ASN A 335 10.27 10.63 -13.04
CA ASN A 335 9.94 9.69 -11.98
C ASN A 335 9.70 8.24 -12.45
N GLU A 336 10.05 7.88 -13.66
CA GLU A 336 10.04 6.51 -14.16
C GLU A 336 11.41 5.86 -13.97
N VAL A 337 11.42 4.65 -13.40
CA VAL A 337 12.61 3.82 -13.26
C VAL A 337 12.41 2.55 -14.06
N SER A 338 13.35 2.23 -14.95
CA SER A 338 13.29 1.03 -15.81
C SER A 338 13.76 -0.20 -15.03
N LEU A 339 12.86 -0.81 -14.25
CA LEU A 339 13.13 -1.99 -13.43
C LEU A 339 12.15 -3.13 -13.76
N TYR A 340 12.68 -4.31 -14.08
CA TYR A 340 11.89 -5.52 -14.24
C TYR A 340 11.23 -5.88 -12.91
N LYS A 341 9.89 -5.95 -12.90
CA LYS A 341 9.05 -6.15 -11.69
C LYS A 341 9.39 -5.17 -10.56
N PHE A 342 9.82 -3.94 -10.89
CA PHE A 342 10.28 -2.91 -9.95
C PHE A 342 11.49 -3.32 -9.09
N VAL A 343 12.27 -4.30 -9.51
CA VAL A 343 13.39 -4.86 -8.76
C VAL A 343 14.70 -4.85 -9.55
N PHE A 344 14.77 -5.51 -10.69
CA PHE A 344 16.03 -5.71 -11.41
C PHE A 344 16.22 -4.73 -12.56
N SER A 345 17.42 -4.17 -12.66
CA SER A 345 17.82 -3.41 -13.85
C SER A 345 18.10 -4.37 -15.00
N PRO A 346 17.46 -4.22 -16.18
CA PRO A 346 17.76 -5.03 -17.35
C PRO A 346 19.18 -4.84 -17.89
N ASN A 347 19.82 -3.72 -17.55
CA ASN A 347 21.18 -3.41 -17.97
C ASN A 347 22.26 -4.01 -17.06
N ASN A 348 21.92 -4.19 -15.76
CA ASN A 348 22.84 -4.77 -14.80
C ASN A 348 22.06 -5.55 -13.74
N VAL A 349 21.96 -6.86 -13.90
CA VAL A 349 21.23 -7.76 -12.99
C VAL A 349 21.95 -8.00 -11.65
N ASN A 350 23.15 -7.46 -11.49
CA ASN A 350 23.90 -7.47 -10.24
C ASN A 350 23.46 -6.34 -9.30
N LEU A 351 22.60 -5.42 -9.79
CA LEU A 351 21.97 -4.36 -9.03
C LEU A 351 20.47 -4.61 -8.94
N ALA A 352 19.96 -4.57 -7.72
CA ALA A 352 18.54 -4.69 -7.43
C ALA A 352 18.05 -3.54 -6.54
N VAL A 353 16.78 -3.19 -6.67
CA VAL A 353 16.12 -2.15 -5.86
C VAL A 353 15.00 -2.79 -5.08
N VAL A 354 14.87 -2.47 -3.79
CA VAL A 354 13.82 -2.98 -2.91
C VAL A 354 12.97 -1.83 -2.37
N GLY A 355 11.66 -1.98 -2.46
CA GLY A 355 10.72 -1.00 -1.93
C GLY A 355 10.51 0.23 -2.82
N MET A 356 10.98 0.21 -4.07
CA MET A 356 10.69 1.25 -5.08
C MET A 356 9.34 0.98 -5.73
N ILE A 357 8.29 1.01 -4.90
CA ILE A 357 6.94 0.61 -5.29
C ILE A 357 5.92 1.30 -4.39
N GLN A 358 4.77 1.66 -4.96
CA GLN A 358 3.66 2.27 -4.20
C GLN A 358 2.42 1.37 -4.29
N PRO A 359 2.25 0.41 -3.38
CA PRO A 359 1.11 -0.48 -3.39
C PRO A 359 -0.15 0.18 -2.85
N ILE A 360 -1.30 -0.25 -3.35
CA ILE A 360 -2.54 -0.16 -2.58
C ILE A 360 -2.44 -1.26 -1.52
N GLY A 361 -1.86 -0.95 -0.35
CA GLY A 361 -1.51 -1.90 0.70
C GLY A 361 -0.19 -1.57 1.38
N SER A 362 0.43 -2.56 2.04
CA SER A 362 1.69 -2.36 2.78
C SER A 362 2.93 -2.60 1.92
N ILE A 363 3.96 -1.79 2.19
CA ILE A 363 5.26 -1.92 1.53
C ILE A 363 6.18 -2.96 2.20
N LEU A 364 6.05 -3.18 3.53
CA LEU A 364 6.95 -4.05 4.28
C LEU A 364 6.97 -5.50 3.74
N PRO A 365 5.83 -6.18 3.58
CA PRO A 365 5.82 -7.53 3.04
C PRO A 365 6.24 -7.60 1.56
N ILE A 366 5.99 -6.53 0.80
CA ILE A 366 6.50 -6.45 -0.59
C ILE A 366 8.02 -6.36 -0.60
N ALA A 367 8.60 -5.51 0.23
CA ALA A 367 10.06 -5.39 0.34
C ALA A 367 10.70 -6.73 0.74
N GLU A 368 10.06 -7.46 1.66
CA GLU A 368 10.55 -8.78 2.07
C GLU A 368 10.49 -9.81 0.93
N ILE A 369 9.37 -9.91 0.21
CA ILE A 369 9.27 -10.88 -0.88
C ILE A 369 10.21 -10.53 -2.05
N GLN A 370 10.42 -9.23 -2.33
CA GLN A 370 11.42 -8.77 -3.28
C GLN A 370 12.83 -9.19 -2.85
N ALA A 371 13.20 -8.98 -1.59
CA ALA A 371 14.50 -9.38 -1.05
C ALA A 371 14.74 -10.89 -1.16
N ARG A 372 13.75 -11.73 -0.82
CA ARG A 372 13.80 -13.19 -1.00
C ARG A 372 14.04 -13.57 -2.46
N TRP A 373 13.35 -12.93 -3.39
CA TRP A 373 13.54 -13.18 -4.82
C TRP A 373 14.94 -12.79 -5.30
N ILE A 374 15.42 -11.59 -4.90
CA ILE A 374 16.75 -11.09 -5.25
C ILE A 374 17.83 -12.08 -4.84
N VAL A 375 17.80 -12.57 -3.62
CA VAL A 375 18.80 -13.47 -3.09
C VAL A 375 18.82 -14.81 -3.87
N LEU A 376 17.66 -15.35 -4.23
CA LEU A 376 17.58 -16.57 -5.04
C LEU A 376 18.18 -16.38 -6.45
N VAL A 377 17.98 -15.20 -7.03
CA VAL A 377 18.60 -14.84 -8.32
C VAL A 377 20.12 -14.67 -8.16
N PHE A 378 20.57 -13.95 -7.14
CA PHE A 378 22.01 -13.74 -6.88
C PHE A 378 22.75 -15.06 -6.62
N MET A 379 22.10 -16.01 -5.95
CA MET A 379 22.61 -17.36 -5.73
C MET A 379 22.49 -18.28 -6.97
N LYS A 380 21.99 -17.77 -8.09
CA LYS A 380 21.73 -18.55 -9.32
C LYS A 380 20.78 -19.74 -9.11
N LYS A 381 19.94 -19.68 -8.06
CA LYS A 381 18.86 -20.66 -7.82
C LYS A 381 17.64 -20.39 -8.69
N LEU A 382 17.48 -19.15 -9.13
CA LEU A 382 16.47 -18.70 -10.09
C LEU A 382 17.16 -17.91 -11.20
N SER A 383 16.66 -18.07 -12.43
CA SER A 383 17.13 -17.33 -13.59
C SER A 383 16.17 -16.18 -13.93
N LEU A 384 16.71 -15.04 -14.29
CA LEU A 384 15.93 -13.96 -14.88
C LEU A 384 15.70 -14.23 -16.38
N PRO A 385 14.62 -13.70 -16.96
CA PRO A 385 14.43 -13.69 -18.40
C PRO A 385 15.54 -12.93 -19.12
N SER A 386 15.60 -13.05 -20.44
CA SER A 386 16.53 -12.26 -21.26
C SER A 386 16.28 -10.76 -21.06
N LYS A 387 17.33 -9.95 -21.31
CA LYS A 387 17.22 -8.48 -21.26
C LYS A 387 16.05 -7.98 -22.09
N GLN A 388 15.85 -8.53 -23.29
CA GLN A 388 14.76 -8.15 -24.18
C GLN A 388 13.38 -8.44 -23.54
N ALA A 389 13.19 -9.64 -22.98
CA ALA A 389 11.94 -10.01 -22.31
C ALA A 389 11.66 -9.16 -21.06
N MET A 390 12.71 -8.77 -20.32
CA MET A 390 12.55 -7.83 -19.19
C MET A 390 12.10 -6.44 -19.64
N LEU A 391 12.66 -5.94 -20.75
CA LEU A 391 12.26 -4.64 -21.31
C LEU A 391 10.81 -4.68 -21.85
N GLU A 392 10.41 -5.77 -22.49
CA GLU A 392 9.03 -5.97 -22.95
C GLU A 392 8.03 -5.98 -21.77
N ASP A 393 8.34 -6.67 -20.68
CA ASP A 393 7.52 -6.68 -19.46
C ASP A 393 7.39 -5.26 -18.87
N ILE A 394 8.48 -4.49 -18.81
CA ILE A 394 8.46 -3.10 -18.36
C ILE A 394 7.53 -2.25 -19.22
N GLU A 395 7.59 -2.38 -20.54
CA GLU A 395 6.72 -1.65 -21.46
C GLU A 395 5.25 -2.06 -21.34
N VAL A 396 4.96 -3.33 -21.16
CA VAL A 396 3.59 -3.82 -20.88
C VAL A 396 3.06 -3.19 -19.60
N LYS A 397 3.83 -3.22 -18.52
CA LYS A 397 3.45 -2.60 -17.23
C LYS A 397 3.23 -1.09 -17.35
N ARG A 398 4.08 -0.38 -18.09
CA ARG A 398 3.92 1.06 -18.35
C ARG A 398 2.62 1.36 -19.11
N LYS A 399 2.30 0.57 -20.14
CA LYS A 399 1.06 0.72 -20.91
C LYS A 399 -0.17 0.45 -20.04
N GLU A 400 -0.13 -0.59 -19.20
CA GLU A 400 -1.20 -0.90 -18.25
C GLU A 400 -1.41 0.26 -17.26
N MET A 401 -0.35 0.81 -16.68
CA MET A 401 -0.42 1.96 -15.77
C MET A 401 -0.99 3.20 -16.47
N LYS A 402 -0.50 3.55 -17.67
CA LYS A 402 -1.01 4.69 -18.45
C LYS A 402 -2.49 4.52 -18.85
N ARG A 403 -2.95 3.30 -19.06
CA ARG A 403 -4.37 3.01 -19.34
C ARG A 403 -5.24 3.13 -18.10
N ARG A 404 -4.73 2.69 -16.93
CA ARG A 404 -5.48 2.67 -15.68
C ARG A 404 -5.50 4.02 -14.98
N TYR A 405 -4.34 4.62 -14.81
CA TYR A 405 -4.17 5.87 -14.06
C TYR A 405 -4.20 7.08 -15.00
N PHE A 406 -4.73 8.20 -14.51
CA PHE A 406 -4.60 9.43 -15.28
C PHE A 406 -3.11 9.83 -15.37
N ASN A 407 -2.75 10.52 -16.47
CA ASN A 407 -1.36 10.87 -16.76
C ASN A 407 -0.77 11.79 -15.68
N SER A 408 0.17 11.25 -14.90
CA SER A 408 0.89 11.96 -13.85
C SER A 408 2.20 11.28 -13.52
N GLU A 409 3.27 12.05 -13.35
CA GLU A 409 4.58 11.55 -12.87
C GLU A 409 4.52 10.93 -11.46
N LYS A 410 3.37 11.01 -10.78
CA LYS A 410 3.12 10.40 -9.46
C LYS A 410 2.65 8.94 -9.54
N HIS A 411 2.33 8.42 -10.73
CA HIS A 411 1.75 7.09 -10.91
C HIS A 411 2.66 6.14 -11.69
N THR A 412 3.96 6.19 -11.44
CA THR A 412 4.98 5.42 -12.18
C THR A 412 5.36 4.10 -11.51
N ILE A 413 5.05 3.95 -10.22
CA ILE A 413 5.44 2.78 -9.39
C ILE A 413 4.25 2.15 -8.64
N GLN A 414 3.04 2.32 -9.16
CA GLN A 414 1.80 1.82 -8.54
C GLN A 414 1.58 0.33 -8.80
N VAL A 415 1.12 -0.40 -7.78
CA VAL A 415 0.72 -1.82 -7.92
C VAL A 415 -0.46 -2.18 -7.01
N ASP A 416 -1.20 -3.22 -7.41
CA ASP A 416 -2.18 -3.89 -6.55
C ASP A 416 -1.46 -4.92 -5.68
N TYR A 417 -1.58 -4.79 -4.36
CA TYR A 417 -0.86 -5.59 -3.38
C TYR A 417 -0.95 -7.09 -3.63
N VAL A 418 -2.17 -7.66 -3.68
CA VAL A 418 -2.35 -9.11 -3.81
C VAL A 418 -1.81 -9.64 -5.14
N LYS A 419 -2.05 -8.91 -6.24
CA LYS A 419 -1.59 -9.31 -7.58
C LYS A 419 -0.07 -9.31 -7.65
N TYR A 420 0.57 -8.27 -7.14
CA TYR A 420 2.03 -8.16 -7.13
C TYR A 420 2.69 -9.20 -6.23
N MET A 421 2.14 -9.41 -5.02
CA MET A 421 2.65 -10.44 -4.11
C MET A 421 2.53 -11.84 -4.72
N ASP A 422 1.40 -12.17 -5.35
CA ASP A 422 1.20 -13.44 -6.04
C ASP A 422 2.11 -13.60 -7.27
N GLU A 423 2.38 -12.52 -8.00
CA GLU A 423 3.30 -12.50 -9.15
C GLU A 423 4.72 -12.88 -8.70
N VAL A 424 5.27 -12.17 -7.71
CA VAL A 424 6.62 -12.45 -7.20
C VAL A 424 6.68 -13.82 -6.49
N ALA A 425 5.64 -14.17 -5.72
CA ALA A 425 5.56 -15.48 -5.07
C ALA A 425 5.55 -16.64 -6.07
N THR A 426 4.97 -16.44 -7.25
CA THR A 426 5.01 -17.44 -8.34
C THR A 426 6.44 -17.63 -8.86
N LEU A 427 7.19 -16.52 -9.04
CA LEU A 427 8.59 -16.57 -9.47
C LEU A 427 9.48 -17.30 -8.46
N ILE A 428 9.23 -17.09 -7.16
CA ILE A 428 9.96 -17.75 -6.06
C ILE A 428 9.54 -19.22 -5.88
N GLY A 429 8.31 -19.59 -6.28
CA GLY A 429 7.70 -20.90 -5.97
C GLY A 429 7.09 -20.99 -4.57
N CYS A 430 6.72 -19.84 -3.95
CA CYS A 430 6.12 -19.78 -2.63
C CYS A 430 4.63 -19.37 -2.62
N LYS A 431 4.01 -19.24 -3.80
CA LYS A 431 2.56 -19.05 -3.91
C LYS A 431 1.85 -20.37 -3.55
N PRO A 432 0.90 -20.38 -2.59
CA PRO A 432 0.19 -21.58 -2.24
C PRO A 432 -0.75 -22.04 -3.35
N ASP A 433 -0.78 -23.35 -3.61
CA ASP A 433 -1.74 -23.98 -4.51
C ASP A 433 -3.06 -24.23 -3.77
N LEU A 434 -4.03 -23.35 -3.99
CA LEU A 434 -5.33 -23.42 -3.31
C LEU A 434 -6.10 -24.68 -3.64
N TRP A 435 -5.95 -25.25 -4.84
CA TRP A 435 -6.61 -26.48 -5.23
C TRP A 435 -6.09 -27.68 -4.43
N LYS A 436 -4.75 -27.80 -4.29
CA LYS A 436 -4.16 -28.85 -3.45
C LYS A 436 -4.58 -28.73 -1.99
N ILE A 437 -4.66 -27.49 -1.48
CA ILE A 437 -5.12 -27.24 -0.11
C ILE A 437 -6.61 -27.55 0.04
N LEU A 438 -7.44 -27.23 -0.95
CA LEU A 438 -8.88 -27.50 -0.95
C LEU A 438 -9.19 -29.00 -0.77
N PHE A 439 -8.44 -29.89 -1.43
CA PHE A 439 -8.62 -31.32 -1.27
C PHE A 439 -8.17 -31.85 0.10
N LYS A 440 -7.24 -31.17 0.75
CA LYS A 440 -6.70 -31.57 2.06
C LYS A 440 -7.45 -30.94 3.24
N ASP A 441 -7.70 -29.64 3.17
CA ASP A 441 -8.39 -28.83 4.18
C ASP A 441 -9.25 -27.77 3.49
N PRO A 442 -10.51 -28.07 3.16
CA PRO A 442 -11.43 -27.15 2.51
C PRO A 442 -11.65 -25.84 3.30
N LYS A 443 -11.66 -25.93 4.64
CA LYS A 443 -11.85 -24.77 5.52
C LYS A 443 -10.67 -23.81 5.42
N PHE A 444 -9.47 -24.33 5.41
CA PHE A 444 -8.27 -23.53 5.29
C PHE A 444 -8.12 -22.93 3.87
N ALA A 445 -8.44 -23.72 2.83
CA ALA A 445 -8.47 -23.20 1.46
C ALA A 445 -9.46 -22.03 1.31
N TRP A 446 -10.65 -22.15 1.89
CA TRP A 446 -11.64 -21.07 1.90
C TRP A 446 -11.13 -19.84 2.65
N ARG A 447 -10.47 -20.02 3.79
CA ARG A 447 -9.82 -18.92 4.52
C ARG A 447 -8.74 -18.21 3.69
N LEU A 448 -7.91 -18.95 2.97
CA LEU A 448 -6.89 -18.38 2.08
C LEU A 448 -7.49 -17.63 0.87
N PHE A 449 -8.68 -18.03 0.43
CA PHE A 449 -9.37 -17.39 -0.69
C PHE A 449 -10.14 -16.15 -0.24
N LYS A 450 -10.98 -16.26 0.80
CA LYS A 450 -11.90 -15.20 1.26
C LYS A 450 -11.32 -14.30 2.36
N GLY A 451 -10.39 -14.80 3.17
CA GLY A 451 -9.75 -14.04 4.24
C GLY A 451 -8.70 -13.07 3.74
N ALA A 452 -8.24 -12.19 4.63
CA ALA A 452 -7.17 -11.23 4.37
C ALA A 452 -5.93 -11.93 3.80
N ASN A 453 -5.38 -11.40 2.71
CA ASN A 453 -4.17 -11.94 2.10
C ASN A 453 -2.92 -11.46 2.87
N VAL A 454 -2.82 -11.89 4.12
CA VAL A 454 -1.70 -11.55 5.01
C VAL A 454 -0.38 -12.12 4.49
N PRO A 455 0.76 -11.51 4.84
CA PRO A 455 2.07 -11.93 4.35
C PRO A 455 2.44 -13.38 4.66
N TYR A 456 1.95 -13.94 5.78
CA TYR A 456 2.21 -15.31 6.23
C TYR A 456 1.82 -16.36 5.19
N VAL A 457 0.89 -16.05 4.30
CA VAL A 457 0.43 -16.91 3.20
C VAL A 457 1.59 -17.34 2.29
N TYR A 458 2.60 -16.48 2.13
CA TYR A 458 3.78 -16.70 1.28
C TYR A 458 4.93 -17.42 2.00
N ARG A 459 4.62 -17.99 3.20
CA ARG A 459 5.51 -18.87 3.97
C ARG A 459 4.92 -20.28 4.20
N LEU A 460 3.77 -20.57 3.59
CA LEU A 460 3.16 -21.92 3.67
C LEU A 460 3.94 -22.95 2.89
N VAL A 461 4.54 -22.57 1.77
CA VAL A 461 5.25 -23.44 0.84
C VAL A 461 6.49 -22.75 0.27
N GLY A 462 7.33 -23.53 -0.43
CA GLY A 462 8.50 -23.01 -1.15
C GLY A 462 9.72 -22.77 -0.27
N PRO A 463 10.71 -22.01 -0.79
CA PRO A 463 11.92 -21.66 -0.06
C PRO A 463 11.60 -20.88 1.23
N ASN A 464 12.33 -21.19 2.30
CA ASN A 464 12.20 -20.52 3.60
C ASN A 464 10.76 -20.58 4.16
N LYS A 465 10.11 -21.73 4.02
CA LYS A 465 8.82 -22.03 4.67
C LYS A 465 8.92 -21.74 6.17
N TRP A 466 7.84 -21.21 6.74
CA TRP A 466 7.74 -20.98 8.18
C TRP A 466 6.65 -21.89 8.79
N ASP A 467 7.01 -22.70 9.77
CA ASP A 467 6.09 -23.69 10.34
C ASP A 467 4.92 -23.03 11.10
N GLY A 468 5.10 -21.82 11.63
CA GLY A 468 4.04 -21.03 12.26
C GLY A 468 3.04 -20.37 11.30
N ALA A 469 3.27 -20.44 9.97
CA ALA A 469 2.48 -19.70 8.98
C ALA A 469 1.00 -20.08 9.00
N GLU A 470 0.67 -21.37 9.04
CA GLU A 470 -0.72 -21.84 9.04
C GLU A 470 -1.47 -21.37 10.30
N GLU A 471 -0.85 -21.49 11.46
CA GLU A 471 -1.43 -21.05 12.73
C GLU A 471 -1.65 -19.53 12.71
N ALA A 472 -0.64 -18.75 12.32
CA ALA A 472 -0.74 -17.29 12.21
C ALA A 472 -1.92 -16.87 11.32
N ILE A 473 -2.09 -17.51 10.14
CA ILE A 473 -3.22 -17.23 9.23
C ILE A 473 -4.56 -17.55 9.88
N ARG A 474 -4.66 -18.68 10.57
CA ARG A 474 -5.90 -19.09 11.25
C ARG A 474 -6.30 -18.12 12.36
N PHE A 475 -5.33 -17.50 13.04
CA PHE A 475 -5.54 -16.58 14.14
C PHE A 475 -5.77 -15.11 13.72
N VAL A 476 -5.53 -14.73 12.47
CA VAL A 476 -5.70 -13.33 11.99
C VAL A 476 -7.03 -12.71 12.45
N PRO A 477 -8.22 -13.33 12.29
CA PRO A 477 -9.47 -12.72 12.72
C PRO A 477 -9.53 -12.41 14.23
N ASN A 478 -8.92 -13.26 15.05
CA ASN A 478 -8.85 -13.05 16.49
C ASN A 478 -7.87 -11.91 16.82
N ARG A 479 -6.68 -11.92 16.19
CA ARG A 479 -5.63 -10.90 16.37
C ARG A 479 -6.10 -9.49 16.01
N VAL A 480 -6.94 -9.36 14.96
CA VAL A 480 -7.58 -8.08 14.58
C VAL A 480 -8.58 -7.62 15.64
N LYS A 481 -9.30 -8.55 16.30
CA LYS A 481 -10.33 -8.24 17.30
C LYS A 481 -9.76 -7.96 18.70
N ILE A 482 -8.60 -8.52 19.06
CA ILE A 482 -8.01 -8.36 20.39
C ILE A 482 -7.88 -6.89 20.80
N PRO A 483 -7.24 -6.00 20.01
CA PRO A 483 -7.08 -4.60 20.41
C PRO A 483 -8.40 -3.82 20.43
N LEU A 484 -9.48 -4.35 19.86
CA LEU A 484 -10.81 -3.72 19.86
C LEU A 484 -11.62 -4.11 21.11
N LYS A 485 -11.20 -5.13 21.85
CA LYS A 485 -11.86 -5.56 23.10
C LYS A 485 -11.49 -4.63 24.25
N ALA A 486 -11.99 -3.40 24.20
CA ALA A 486 -11.68 -2.37 25.20
C ALA A 486 -12.23 -2.69 26.62
N ARG A 487 -13.23 -3.52 26.72
CA ARG A 487 -13.89 -3.87 28.00
C ARG A 487 -14.48 -5.27 27.93
N ASN A 488 -14.35 -6.07 29.00
CA ASN A 488 -15.07 -7.33 29.17
C ASN A 488 -16.57 -7.05 29.37
N CYS A 489 -17.28 -6.78 28.27
CA CYS A 489 -18.72 -6.84 28.27
C CYS A 489 -19.11 -8.31 28.27
N ARG A 490 -19.85 -8.79 29.29
CA ARG A 490 -20.68 -9.98 29.09
C ARG A 490 -21.56 -9.65 27.89
N MET A 491 -21.25 -10.23 26.74
CA MET A 491 -22.21 -10.25 25.66
C MET A 491 -23.47 -10.88 26.24
N ARG A 492 -24.48 -10.07 26.54
CA ARG A 492 -25.82 -10.62 26.72
C ARG A 492 -26.05 -11.35 25.41
N SER A 493 -26.22 -12.68 25.49
CA SER A 493 -26.76 -13.45 24.41
C SER A 493 -28.19 -12.95 24.19
N HIS A 494 -28.33 -11.80 23.59
CA HIS A 494 -29.56 -11.47 22.92
C HIS A 494 -29.61 -12.51 21.80
N LYS A 495 -30.42 -13.57 21.98
CA LYS A 495 -31.08 -14.17 20.84
C LYS A 495 -31.68 -12.99 20.08
N ARG A 496 -30.95 -12.50 19.07
CA ARG A 496 -31.41 -11.42 18.19
C ARG A 496 -32.64 -11.98 17.51
N ARG A 497 -33.82 -11.64 18.03
CA ARG A 497 -35.06 -11.81 17.28
C ARG A 497 -34.89 -10.96 16.06
N GLY A 498 -34.85 -11.60 14.87
CA GLY A 498 -34.95 -11.01 13.54
C GLY A 498 -34.35 -9.62 13.40
N THR A 499 -33.05 -9.51 13.24
CA THR A 499 -32.46 -8.22 12.84
C THR A 499 -32.78 -7.97 11.36
N LEU A 500 -32.84 -6.69 10.97
CA LEU A 500 -32.92 -6.30 9.55
C LEU A 500 -31.92 -7.09 8.69
N ASP A 501 -30.75 -7.42 9.22
CA ASP A 501 -29.73 -8.24 8.60
C ASP A 501 -30.20 -9.68 8.31
N GLU A 502 -30.88 -10.35 9.23
CA GLU A 502 -31.47 -11.68 9.00
C GLU A 502 -32.60 -11.61 8.00
N TYR A 503 -33.38 -10.52 8.04
CA TYR A 503 -34.45 -10.27 7.10
C TYR A 503 -33.90 -9.98 5.68
N PHE A 504 -32.85 -9.17 5.56
CA PHE A 504 -32.17 -8.94 4.29
C PHE A 504 -31.46 -10.19 3.76
N ARG A 505 -30.84 -11.00 4.63
CA ARG A 505 -30.28 -12.31 4.26
C ARG A 505 -31.39 -13.24 3.77
N TYR A 506 -32.50 -13.31 4.47
CA TYR A 506 -33.64 -14.13 4.08
C TYR A 506 -34.27 -13.67 2.75
N ILE A 507 -34.43 -12.36 2.53
CA ILE A 507 -34.91 -11.79 1.27
C ILE A 507 -33.89 -12.06 0.16
N SER A 508 -32.61 -11.80 0.36
CA SER A 508 -31.58 -12.04 -0.65
C SER A 508 -31.47 -13.51 -1.01
N MET A 509 -31.60 -14.41 -0.05
CA MET A 509 -31.66 -15.87 -0.29
C MET A 509 -32.89 -16.25 -1.11
N LYS A 510 -34.08 -15.73 -0.79
CA LYS A 510 -35.30 -16.00 -1.56
C LYS A 510 -35.23 -15.42 -2.98
N TRP A 511 -34.67 -14.22 -3.15
CA TRP A 511 -34.46 -13.61 -4.45
C TRP A 511 -33.46 -14.42 -5.28
N MET A 512 -32.32 -14.83 -4.69
CA MET A 512 -31.34 -15.68 -5.37
C MET A 512 -31.92 -17.05 -5.73
N ALA A 513 -32.66 -17.68 -4.82
CA ALA A 513 -33.35 -18.93 -5.11
C ALA A 513 -34.41 -18.78 -6.20
N GLY A 514 -35.17 -17.70 -6.19
CA GLY A 514 -36.17 -17.37 -7.22
C GLY A 514 -35.52 -17.19 -8.59
N TRP A 515 -34.47 -16.42 -8.70
CA TRP A 515 -33.72 -16.25 -9.94
C TRP A 515 -33.05 -17.55 -10.40
N SER A 516 -32.53 -18.37 -9.49
CA SER A 516 -31.98 -19.68 -9.79
C SER A 516 -33.02 -20.62 -10.41
N ILE A 517 -34.23 -20.61 -9.87
CA ILE A 517 -35.36 -21.40 -10.44
C ILE A 517 -35.76 -20.88 -11.81
N ILE A 518 -35.85 -19.57 -11.98
CA ILE A 518 -36.18 -18.94 -13.27
C ILE A 518 -35.13 -19.30 -14.33
N PHE A 519 -33.86 -19.19 -14.03
CA PHE A 519 -32.77 -19.56 -14.93
C PHE A 519 -32.72 -21.05 -15.23
N PHE A 520 -32.99 -21.91 -14.22
CA PHE A 520 -33.08 -23.35 -14.43
C PHE A 520 -34.24 -23.74 -15.32
N VAL A 521 -35.45 -23.18 -15.11
CA VAL A 521 -36.62 -23.41 -15.93
C VAL A 521 -36.45 -22.88 -17.36
N SER A 522 -35.86 -21.67 -17.51
CA SER A 522 -35.53 -21.11 -18.81
C SER A 522 -34.53 -21.99 -19.57
N GLY A 523 -33.51 -22.52 -18.85
CA GLY A 523 -32.55 -23.47 -19.43
C GLY A 523 -33.21 -24.78 -19.90
N LEU A 524 -34.13 -25.34 -19.12
CA LEU A 524 -34.92 -26.52 -19.50
C LEU A 524 -35.81 -26.26 -20.71
N VAL A 525 -36.47 -25.11 -20.76
CA VAL A 525 -37.32 -24.73 -21.93
C VAL A 525 -36.47 -24.62 -23.21
N VAL A 526 -35.29 -24.06 -23.13
CA VAL A 526 -34.36 -23.97 -24.27
C VAL A 526 -33.86 -25.34 -24.72
N ILE A 527 -33.52 -26.23 -23.78
CA ILE A 527 -33.11 -27.61 -24.11
C ILE A 527 -34.26 -28.39 -24.76
N CYS A 528 -35.47 -28.23 -24.24
CA CYS A 528 -36.66 -28.93 -24.77
C CYS A 528 -37.15 -28.35 -26.11
N SER A 529 -36.85 -27.09 -26.44
CA SER A 529 -37.27 -26.45 -27.69
C SER A 529 -36.44 -26.84 -28.92
N GLY A 530 -35.34 -27.61 -28.73
CA GLY A 530 -34.54 -28.14 -29.86
C GLY A 530 -33.78 -27.09 -30.68
N THR A 531 -33.75 -25.84 -30.24
CA THR A 531 -33.00 -24.78 -30.93
C THR A 531 -31.52 -24.90 -30.64
N SER A 532 -30.81 -25.54 -31.55
CA SER A 532 -29.36 -25.69 -31.54
C SER A 532 -28.68 -24.38 -31.90
N THR A 533 -28.40 -23.55 -30.88
CA THR A 533 -27.43 -22.48 -31.07
C THR A 533 -26.36 -22.61 -29.96
N SER A 534 -25.13 -22.84 -30.39
CA SER A 534 -23.94 -23.04 -29.51
C SER A 534 -23.74 -21.92 -28.49
N ILE A 535 -24.16 -20.71 -28.80
CA ILE A 535 -24.08 -19.52 -27.94
C ILE A 535 -25.09 -19.62 -26.77
N LEU A 536 -26.29 -20.10 -27.02
CA LEU A 536 -27.33 -20.20 -25.99
C LEU A 536 -27.01 -21.32 -24.98
N SER A 537 -26.46 -22.45 -25.46
CA SER A 537 -25.98 -23.55 -24.62
C SER A 537 -24.82 -23.10 -23.73
N TYR A 538 -23.95 -22.22 -24.21
CA TYR A 538 -22.87 -21.64 -23.43
C TYR A 538 -23.39 -20.72 -22.30
N PHE A 539 -24.36 -19.85 -22.60
CA PHE A 539 -25.02 -19.00 -21.60
C PHE A 539 -25.75 -19.81 -20.53
N VAL A 540 -26.40 -20.90 -20.90
CA VAL A 540 -27.07 -21.79 -19.94
C VAL A 540 -26.06 -22.50 -19.04
N LEU A 541 -24.95 -23.01 -19.59
CA LEU A 541 -23.87 -23.63 -18.82
C LEU A 541 -23.21 -22.65 -17.87
N VAL A 542 -22.96 -21.41 -18.31
CA VAL A 542 -22.39 -20.34 -17.47
C VAL A 542 -23.39 -19.96 -16.37
N ALA A 543 -24.68 -19.81 -16.69
CA ALA A 543 -25.70 -19.52 -15.68
C ALA A 543 -25.83 -20.68 -14.66
N MET A 544 -25.82 -21.93 -15.09
CA MET A 544 -25.81 -23.11 -14.20
C MET A 544 -24.58 -23.16 -13.32
N PHE A 545 -23.41 -22.82 -13.85
CA PHE A 545 -22.17 -22.73 -13.08
C PHE A 545 -22.28 -21.64 -11.99
N PHE A 546 -22.79 -20.44 -12.34
CA PHE A 546 -23.01 -19.37 -11.37
C PHE A 546 -24.05 -19.75 -10.31
N VAL A 547 -25.09 -20.47 -10.67
CA VAL A 547 -26.12 -20.98 -9.75
C VAL A 547 -25.52 -22.02 -8.78
N LEU A 548 -24.82 -23.02 -9.30
CA LEU A 548 -24.16 -24.04 -8.50
C LEU A 548 -23.07 -23.44 -7.60
N PHE A 549 -22.32 -22.49 -8.12
CA PHE A 549 -21.29 -21.78 -7.36
C PHE A 549 -21.91 -20.91 -6.25
N SER A 550 -23.02 -20.22 -6.53
CA SER A 550 -23.77 -19.44 -5.53
C SER A 550 -24.39 -20.35 -4.45
N PHE A 551 -24.90 -21.51 -4.80
CA PHE A 551 -25.37 -22.53 -3.84
C PHE A 551 -24.21 -23.08 -3.01
N MET A 552 -23.07 -23.32 -3.62
CA MET A 552 -21.87 -23.78 -2.92
C MET A 552 -21.37 -22.71 -1.94
N LEU A 553 -21.35 -21.43 -2.33
CA LEU A 553 -21.00 -20.29 -1.49
C LEU A 553 -22.00 -20.13 -0.33
N LEU A 554 -23.30 -20.25 -0.59
CA LEU A 554 -24.36 -20.23 0.43
C LEU A 554 -24.25 -21.42 1.39
N TRP A 555 -23.97 -22.62 0.88
CA TRP A 555 -23.79 -23.81 1.71
C TRP A 555 -22.57 -23.68 2.62
N PHE A 556 -21.46 -23.12 2.12
CA PHE A 556 -20.29 -22.81 2.92
C PHE A 556 -20.55 -21.68 3.94
N ASP A 557 -21.26 -20.61 3.58
CA ASP A 557 -21.63 -19.53 4.51
C ASP A 557 -22.63 -20.00 5.59
N LEU A 558 -23.53 -20.94 5.30
CA LEU A 558 -24.44 -21.55 6.27
C LEU A 558 -23.76 -22.55 7.21
N GLN A 559 -22.75 -23.29 6.72
CA GLN A 559 -21.96 -24.22 7.54
C GLN A 559 -20.92 -23.51 8.40
N TYR A 560 -20.45 -22.34 7.95
CA TYR A 560 -19.38 -21.58 8.60
C TYR A 560 -19.87 -20.17 8.87
N ASP A 561 -20.42 -19.99 10.09
CA ASP A 561 -20.85 -18.70 10.61
C ASP A 561 -19.77 -17.63 10.33
N MET A 562 -20.17 -16.56 9.64
CA MET A 562 -19.29 -15.41 9.30
C MET A 562 -18.54 -14.86 10.52
N THR A 563 -19.04 -15.10 11.73
CA THR A 563 -18.38 -14.73 12.99
C THR A 563 -17.11 -15.51 13.28
N THR A 564 -16.92 -16.68 12.64
CA THR A 564 -15.69 -17.49 12.76
C THR A 564 -14.68 -17.18 11.64
N ILE A 565 -15.09 -16.48 10.58
CA ILE A 565 -14.21 -16.06 9.47
C ILE A 565 -13.72 -14.62 9.64
N LEU A 566 -14.48 -13.79 10.31
CA LEU A 566 -14.12 -12.46 10.83
C LEU A 566 -13.66 -12.64 12.27
#